data_4ff43f6fd9fec52b8d553c222c66d28e
#
_entry.id   4ff43f6fd9fec52b8d553c222c66d28e
#
_cell.length_a   1.000
_cell.length_b   1.000
_cell.length_c   1.000
_cell.angle_alpha   90.00
_cell.angle_beta   90.00
_cell.angle_gamma   90.00
#
_symmetry.space_group_name_H-M   'P 1'
#
loop_
_entity.id
_entity.type
_entity.pdbx_description
1 polymer ?
#
loop_
_entity_poly.entity_id
_entity_poly.type
_entity_poly.pdbx_seq_one_letter_code
_entity_poly.pdbx_strand_id
1 'polypeptide(L)'
;MSVRTDPIATTRGPAKRFHLTWPWLLIGLAGILVVMSLLRLVTGVDDLDSSGTIRATLIAAVPIGLAGLGGLWSERAGVVNIGLEGMMILGTFGAGYFGYFYGPWQGVLGAILLGAAGGLLHAVATVYFGVDHIVSGVAINIIAAGAVQYLAALAFSGVQGGGQTQSPQIDRLPSITISGLSDPLSDIEQKHWFFISDVASVLRALVTNMSSLTIIAIALFVLTWWLLWRTAFGLRLRSVGESPAAAESLGVNVYRYKFIAVIVSGGLAGLAGGFLALVAANAFRDGQTGGRGYIGLAAMIFGNWRPGGLFAGATLFGYTDTLRLRGGGETVHALLLLVAVFLVMLAIWQFRQHGRRSALIAAVLGIVVAGIYLLSDEIPNELATMTPYVTTLLVLAVFSQNLRMPAADGKIYRKGSAG
;
A
#
# COMPACT_ATOMS: atom_id res chain seq x y z
N MET A 1 17.57 -30.98 50.77
CA MET A 1 17.69 -29.94 49.74
C MET A 1 17.79 -30.66 48.40
N SER A 2 16.67 -30.93 47.72
CA SER A 2 16.62 -31.66 46.46
C SER A 2 16.59 -30.67 45.30
N VAL A 3 17.62 -30.67 44.50
CA VAL A 3 17.70 -29.89 43.25
C VAL A 3 16.78 -30.53 42.22
N ARG A 4 15.66 -29.85 41.91
CA ARG A 4 14.82 -30.20 40.76
C ARG A 4 15.55 -29.75 39.49
N THR A 5 16.00 -30.69 38.69
CA THR A 5 16.48 -30.46 37.34
C THR A 5 15.23 -30.35 36.43
N ASP A 6 14.94 -29.11 35.95
CA ASP A 6 13.96 -28.91 34.91
C ASP A 6 14.37 -29.63 33.61
N PRO A 7 13.46 -30.27 32.89
CA PRO A 7 13.78 -30.94 31.63
C PRO A 7 14.16 -29.92 30.56
N ILE A 8 15.32 -30.15 29.97
CA ILE A 8 15.89 -29.37 28.85
C ILE A 8 14.84 -29.22 27.76
N ALA A 9 14.43 -28.00 27.49
CA ALA A 9 13.52 -27.67 26.41
C ALA A 9 14.10 -28.22 25.10
N THR A 10 13.41 -29.18 24.50
CA THR A 10 13.75 -29.73 23.18
C THR A 10 13.74 -28.60 22.16
N THR A 11 14.92 -28.24 21.67
CA THR A 11 15.10 -27.27 20.58
C THR A 11 14.34 -27.80 19.34
N ARG A 12 13.22 -27.16 19.05
CA ARG A 12 12.55 -27.34 17.73
C ARG A 12 13.58 -27.02 16.67
N GLY A 13 13.91 -28.00 15.83
CA GLY A 13 14.82 -27.83 14.70
C GLY A 13 14.38 -26.64 13.82
N PRO A 14 15.30 -26.02 13.09
CA PRO A 14 15.01 -24.83 12.30
C PRO A 14 13.89 -25.14 11.31
N ALA A 15 12.77 -24.45 11.45
CA ALA A 15 11.68 -24.54 10.51
C ALA A 15 12.23 -24.27 9.09
N LYS A 16 12.00 -25.19 8.16
CA LYS A 16 12.42 -25.06 6.76
C LYS A 16 11.92 -23.71 6.25
N ARG A 17 12.84 -22.76 6.06
CA ARG A 17 12.52 -21.45 5.46
C ARG A 17 12.18 -21.70 4.01
N PHE A 18 10.92 -21.50 3.64
CA PHE A 18 10.48 -21.51 2.25
C PHE A 18 11.12 -20.30 1.57
N HIS A 19 12.16 -20.52 0.78
CA HIS A 19 12.76 -19.48 -0.02
C HIS A 19 11.87 -19.23 -1.23
N LEU A 20 11.10 -18.14 -1.21
CA LEU A 20 10.31 -17.69 -2.36
C LEU A 20 11.29 -17.32 -3.49
N THR A 21 11.54 -18.26 -4.39
CA THR A 21 12.37 -18.04 -5.57
C THR A 21 11.52 -17.47 -6.71
N TRP A 22 12.17 -16.82 -7.67
CA TRP A 22 11.49 -16.22 -8.83
C TRP A 22 10.46 -17.12 -9.54
N PRO A 23 10.70 -18.42 -9.75
CA PRO A 23 9.69 -19.30 -10.33
C PRO A 23 8.41 -19.41 -9.49
N TRP A 24 8.50 -19.45 -8.17
CA TRP A 24 7.31 -19.49 -7.30
C TRP A 24 6.45 -18.23 -7.38
N LEU A 25 7.09 -17.07 -7.61
CA LEU A 25 6.35 -15.82 -7.84
C LEU A 25 5.58 -15.86 -9.15
N LEU A 26 6.19 -16.37 -10.23
CA LEU A 26 5.52 -16.54 -11.53
C LEU A 26 4.37 -17.56 -11.44
N ILE A 27 4.56 -18.69 -10.75
CA ILE A 27 3.51 -19.69 -10.53
C ILE A 27 2.36 -19.09 -9.71
N GLY A 28 2.67 -18.28 -8.68
CA GLY A 28 1.65 -17.58 -7.90
C GLY A 28 0.85 -16.58 -8.73
N LEU A 29 1.51 -15.78 -9.57
CA LEU A 29 0.86 -14.84 -10.47
C LEU A 29 -0.02 -15.56 -11.50
N ALA A 30 0.51 -16.61 -12.14
CA ALA A 30 -0.26 -17.43 -13.06
C ALA A 30 -1.48 -18.08 -12.38
N GLY A 31 -1.31 -18.55 -11.14
CA GLY A 31 -2.41 -19.11 -10.34
C GLY A 31 -3.51 -18.08 -10.07
N ILE A 32 -3.15 -16.84 -9.74
CA ILE A 32 -4.12 -15.75 -9.56
C ILE A 32 -4.87 -15.49 -10.87
N LEU A 33 -4.18 -15.40 -11.99
CA LEU A 33 -4.80 -15.18 -13.30
C LEU A 33 -5.74 -16.33 -13.69
N VAL A 34 -5.36 -17.59 -13.46
CA VAL A 34 -6.23 -18.74 -13.68
C VAL A 34 -7.51 -18.66 -12.83
N VAL A 35 -7.39 -18.30 -11.56
CA VAL A 35 -8.54 -18.12 -10.66
C VAL A 35 -9.45 -17.00 -11.16
N MET A 36 -8.88 -15.89 -11.61
CA MET A 36 -9.65 -14.77 -12.16
C MET A 36 -10.35 -15.15 -13.46
N SER A 37 -9.67 -15.84 -14.38
CA SER A 37 -10.27 -16.39 -15.60
C SER A 37 -11.44 -17.33 -15.31
N LEU A 38 -11.28 -18.23 -14.33
CA LEU A 38 -12.35 -19.13 -13.91
C LEU A 38 -13.54 -18.35 -13.33
N LEU A 39 -13.26 -17.36 -12.48
CA LEU A 39 -14.29 -16.54 -11.87
C LEU A 39 -15.09 -15.79 -12.95
N ARG A 40 -14.42 -15.15 -13.91
CA ARG A 40 -15.07 -14.50 -15.07
C ARG A 40 -15.94 -15.48 -15.86
N LEU A 41 -15.44 -16.68 -16.15
CA LEU A 41 -16.16 -17.70 -16.91
C LEU A 41 -17.43 -18.17 -16.19
N VAL A 42 -17.40 -18.28 -14.86
CA VAL A 42 -18.52 -18.74 -14.04
C VAL A 42 -19.54 -17.62 -13.80
N THR A 43 -19.08 -16.39 -13.58
CA THR A 43 -19.95 -15.24 -13.23
C THR A 43 -20.39 -14.42 -14.43
N GLY A 44 -19.70 -14.54 -15.59
CA GLY A 44 -19.96 -13.70 -16.77
C GLY A 44 -19.53 -12.23 -16.64
N VAL A 45 -18.83 -11.86 -15.56
CA VAL A 45 -18.41 -10.47 -15.29
C VAL A 45 -17.05 -10.19 -15.92
N ASP A 46 -17.03 -9.55 -17.10
CA ASP A 46 -15.81 -9.24 -17.84
C ASP A 46 -14.95 -8.15 -17.21
N ASP A 47 -15.53 -7.29 -16.38
CA ASP A 47 -14.81 -6.19 -15.71
C ASP A 47 -13.87 -6.64 -14.58
N LEU A 48 -13.87 -7.91 -14.20
CA LEU A 48 -13.00 -8.44 -13.15
C LEU A 48 -11.50 -8.31 -13.51
N ASP A 49 -11.15 -8.57 -14.77
CA ASP A 49 -9.76 -8.65 -15.23
C ASP A 49 -9.47 -7.86 -16.52
N SER A 50 -10.40 -6.99 -16.92
CA SER A 50 -10.22 -6.11 -18.08
C SER A 50 -8.98 -5.22 -17.93
N SER A 51 -8.31 -4.88 -19.04
CA SER A 51 -7.18 -3.96 -19.05
C SER A 51 -7.52 -2.60 -18.43
N GLY A 52 -8.77 -2.17 -18.56
CA GLY A 52 -9.30 -0.98 -17.89
C GLY A 52 -9.31 -1.09 -16.37
N THR A 53 -9.75 -2.22 -15.84
CA THR A 53 -9.77 -2.48 -14.38
C THR A 53 -8.36 -2.61 -13.83
N ILE A 54 -7.45 -3.31 -14.51
CA ILE A 54 -6.05 -3.44 -14.08
C ILE A 54 -5.35 -2.09 -14.09
N ARG A 55 -5.59 -1.24 -15.09
CA ARG A 55 -5.03 0.12 -15.12
C ARG A 55 -5.60 1.00 -13.99
N ALA A 56 -6.90 0.94 -13.74
CA ALA A 56 -7.51 1.65 -12.63
C ALA A 56 -6.97 1.14 -11.29
N THR A 57 -6.73 -0.16 -11.16
CA THR A 57 -6.06 -0.78 -10.02
C THR A 57 -4.67 -0.18 -9.77
N LEU A 58 -3.86 -0.01 -10.82
CA LEU A 58 -2.54 0.63 -10.70
C LEU A 58 -2.67 2.08 -10.23
N ILE A 59 -3.63 2.84 -10.76
CA ILE A 59 -3.88 4.22 -10.34
C ILE A 59 -4.30 4.29 -8.86
N ALA A 60 -5.11 3.35 -8.39
CA ALA A 60 -5.52 3.29 -6.99
C ALA A 60 -4.42 2.74 -6.06
N ALA A 61 -3.62 1.77 -6.52
CA ALA A 61 -2.57 1.12 -5.75
C ALA A 61 -1.32 2.00 -5.54
N VAL A 62 -0.96 2.83 -6.53
CA VAL A 62 0.27 3.64 -6.48
C VAL A 62 0.30 4.59 -5.27
N PRO A 63 -0.74 5.40 -4.97
CA PRO A 63 -0.70 6.26 -3.79
C PRO A 63 -0.61 5.45 -2.49
N ILE A 64 -1.34 4.35 -2.38
CA ILE A 64 -1.27 3.45 -1.22
C ILE A 64 0.15 2.89 -1.06
N GLY A 65 0.72 2.42 -2.16
CA GLY A 65 2.06 1.85 -2.19
C GLY A 65 3.16 2.84 -1.86
N LEU A 66 3.11 4.06 -2.40
CA LEU A 66 4.08 5.12 -2.11
C LEU A 66 4.01 5.59 -0.64
N ALA A 67 2.80 5.75 -0.09
CA ALA A 67 2.62 6.06 1.33
C ALA A 67 3.18 4.93 2.20
N GLY A 68 2.87 3.66 1.87
CA GLY A 68 3.43 2.50 2.56
C GLY A 68 4.95 2.37 2.42
N LEU A 69 5.54 2.75 1.27
CA LEU A 69 7.00 2.87 1.12
C LEU A 69 7.57 3.91 2.08
N GLY A 70 6.89 5.05 2.24
CA GLY A 70 7.24 6.05 3.24
C GLY A 70 7.27 5.44 4.64
N GLY A 71 6.20 4.77 5.05
CA GLY A 71 6.15 4.04 6.33
C GLY A 71 7.27 3.02 6.48
N LEU A 72 7.55 2.25 5.43
CA LEU A 72 8.61 1.25 5.42
C LEU A 72 10.00 1.86 5.67
N TRP A 73 10.32 3.02 5.09
CA TRP A 73 11.58 3.72 5.35
C TRP A 73 11.71 4.15 6.80
N SER A 74 10.67 4.76 7.35
CA SER A 74 10.65 5.27 8.72
C SER A 74 10.73 4.14 9.74
N GLU A 75 9.87 3.12 9.64
CA GLU A 75 9.80 2.04 10.61
C GLU A 75 10.99 1.09 10.53
N ARG A 76 11.60 0.89 9.34
CA ARG A 76 12.88 0.18 9.22
C ARG A 76 14.05 0.90 9.91
N ALA A 77 13.93 2.19 10.20
CA ALA A 77 14.86 2.94 11.04
C ALA A 77 14.40 3.02 12.51
N GLY A 78 13.29 2.38 12.87
CA GLY A 78 12.76 2.33 14.23
C GLY A 78 11.98 3.59 14.62
N VAL A 79 11.32 4.26 13.67
CA VAL A 79 10.44 5.41 13.92
C VAL A 79 9.09 5.14 13.29
N VAL A 80 8.07 4.88 14.11
CA VAL A 80 6.69 4.72 13.65
C VAL A 80 6.19 6.03 13.05
N ASN A 81 5.59 5.99 11.86
CA ASN A 81 5.08 7.17 11.19
C ASN A 81 3.60 7.03 10.83
N ILE A 82 2.72 7.34 11.79
CA ILE A 82 1.27 7.42 11.57
C ILE A 82 0.89 8.73 10.85
N GLY A 83 1.80 9.71 10.78
CA GLY A 83 1.59 10.99 10.10
C GLY A 83 1.61 10.93 8.57
N LEU A 84 1.68 9.74 7.96
CA LEU A 84 1.70 9.56 6.51
C LEU A 84 0.50 10.19 5.82
N GLU A 85 -0.70 10.14 6.42
CA GLU A 85 -1.91 10.74 5.86
C GLU A 85 -1.76 12.27 5.77
N GLY A 86 -1.28 12.92 6.85
CA GLY A 86 -1.03 14.36 6.85
C GLY A 86 0.06 14.77 5.87
N MET A 87 1.12 13.97 5.75
CA MET A 87 2.19 14.21 4.76
C MET A 87 1.67 14.04 3.32
N MET A 88 0.73 13.12 3.07
CA MET A 88 0.02 13.02 1.80
C MET A 88 -0.84 14.26 1.54
N ILE A 89 -1.59 14.75 2.54
CA ILE A 89 -2.41 15.96 2.43
C ILE A 89 -1.55 17.16 2.07
N LEU A 90 -0.40 17.36 2.73
CA LEU A 90 0.57 18.39 2.36
C LEU A 90 1.05 18.22 0.91
N GLY A 91 1.31 16.99 0.50
CA GLY A 91 1.73 16.66 -0.86
C GLY A 91 0.66 16.94 -1.92
N THR A 92 -0.63 16.70 -1.63
CA THR A 92 -1.73 17.05 -2.56
C THR A 92 -1.80 18.53 -2.82
N PHE A 93 -1.68 19.34 -1.77
CA PHE A 93 -1.63 20.80 -1.91
C PHE A 93 -0.38 21.27 -2.65
N GLY A 94 0.80 20.72 -2.32
CA GLY A 94 2.05 21.04 -3.04
C GLY A 94 1.94 20.76 -4.52
N ALA A 95 1.37 19.61 -4.88
CA ALA A 95 1.09 19.25 -6.26
C ALA A 95 0.10 20.23 -6.91
N GLY A 96 -0.97 20.58 -6.21
CA GLY A 96 -1.98 21.51 -6.68
C GLY A 96 -1.42 22.91 -6.95
N TYR A 97 -0.72 23.46 -5.98
CA TYR A 97 -0.18 24.80 -6.06
C TYR A 97 0.93 24.91 -7.12
N PHE A 98 1.99 24.13 -6.96
CA PHE A 98 3.11 24.22 -7.90
C PHE A 98 2.75 23.68 -9.28
N GLY A 99 1.86 22.68 -9.35
CA GLY A 99 1.39 22.11 -10.60
C GLY A 99 0.59 23.10 -11.45
N TYR A 100 -0.28 23.88 -10.81
CA TYR A 100 -1.07 24.88 -11.50
C TYR A 100 -0.25 26.10 -11.93
N PHE A 101 0.54 26.69 -11.02
CA PHE A 101 1.26 27.94 -11.30
C PHE A 101 2.55 27.75 -12.11
N TYR A 102 3.18 26.60 -12.04
CA TYR A 102 4.53 26.39 -12.62
C TYR A 102 4.63 25.15 -13.53
N GLY A 103 3.57 24.34 -13.59
CA GLY A 103 3.53 23.13 -14.42
C GLY A 103 3.61 21.82 -13.65
N PRO A 104 3.21 20.70 -14.28
CA PRO A 104 2.95 19.44 -13.58
C PRO A 104 4.21 18.80 -12.96
N TRP A 105 5.40 18.96 -13.53
CA TRP A 105 6.65 18.46 -12.93
C TRP A 105 7.07 19.22 -11.69
N GLN A 106 6.83 20.54 -11.66
CA GLN A 106 7.02 21.38 -10.49
C GLN A 106 6.01 20.99 -9.39
N GLY A 107 4.81 20.56 -9.79
CA GLY A 107 3.84 19.95 -8.89
C GLY A 107 4.36 18.67 -8.22
N VAL A 108 5.04 17.80 -8.97
CA VAL A 108 5.71 16.62 -8.40
C VAL A 108 6.75 17.00 -7.36
N LEU A 109 7.60 17.96 -7.66
CA LEU A 109 8.62 18.47 -6.71
C LEU A 109 7.97 19.11 -5.48
N GLY A 110 6.94 19.93 -5.67
CA GLY A 110 6.17 20.56 -4.59
C GLY A 110 5.54 19.54 -3.65
N ALA A 111 4.99 18.45 -4.21
CA ALA A 111 4.45 17.34 -3.43
C ALA A 111 5.51 16.68 -2.54
N ILE A 112 6.67 16.35 -3.12
CA ILE A 112 7.79 15.74 -2.40
C ILE A 112 8.29 16.66 -1.30
N LEU A 113 8.49 17.94 -1.60
CA LEU A 113 9.06 18.90 -0.64
C LEU A 113 8.12 19.17 0.53
N LEU A 114 6.83 19.38 0.29
CA LEU A 114 5.87 19.62 1.38
C LEU A 114 5.63 18.36 2.21
N GLY A 115 5.58 17.18 1.59
CA GLY A 115 5.56 15.93 2.34
C GLY A 115 6.82 15.72 3.17
N ALA A 116 8.00 15.99 2.61
CA ALA A 116 9.28 15.92 3.32
C ALA A 116 9.37 16.94 4.47
N ALA A 117 8.76 18.12 4.34
CA ALA A 117 8.65 19.09 5.43
C ALA A 117 7.82 18.52 6.59
N GLY A 118 6.69 17.85 6.30
CA GLY A 118 5.94 17.10 7.30
C GLY A 118 6.79 16.00 7.96
N GLY A 119 7.58 15.25 7.16
CA GLY A 119 8.53 14.27 7.65
C GLY A 119 9.63 14.88 8.53
N LEU A 120 10.15 16.06 8.17
CA LEU A 120 11.14 16.79 8.98
C LEU A 120 10.54 17.20 10.33
N LEU A 121 9.31 17.71 10.36
CA LEU A 121 8.62 18.04 11.61
C LEU A 121 8.47 16.80 12.51
N HIS A 122 8.07 15.66 11.91
CA HIS A 122 7.98 14.40 12.64
C HIS A 122 9.35 13.93 13.16
N ALA A 123 10.39 14.04 12.36
CA ALA A 123 11.75 13.68 12.76
C ALA A 123 12.26 14.57 13.91
N VAL A 124 12.03 15.87 13.85
CA VAL A 124 12.41 16.79 14.93
C VAL A 124 11.66 16.47 16.21
N ALA A 125 10.35 16.24 16.14
CA ALA A 125 9.54 15.90 17.31
C ALA A 125 9.98 14.56 17.93
N THR A 126 10.10 13.50 17.13
CA THR A 126 10.29 12.14 17.64
C THR A 126 11.75 11.78 17.90
N VAL A 127 12.65 12.17 17.00
CA VAL A 127 14.06 11.77 17.06
C VAL A 127 14.88 12.74 17.92
N TYR A 128 14.61 14.06 17.81
CA TYR A 128 15.36 15.05 18.57
C TYR A 128 14.76 15.32 19.95
N PHE A 129 13.46 15.63 20.01
CA PHE A 129 12.79 15.93 21.29
C PHE A 129 12.31 14.68 22.03
N GLY A 130 12.25 13.51 21.38
CA GLY A 130 11.78 12.27 21.99
C GLY A 130 10.27 12.27 22.31
N VAL A 131 9.48 12.98 21.51
CA VAL A 131 8.01 12.92 21.59
C VAL A 131 7.55 11.53 21.13
N ASP A 132 6.49 11.04 21.73
CA ASP A 132 5.86 9.80 21.31
C ASP A 132 5.51 9.84 19.81
N HIS A 133 5.84 8.78 19.10
CA HIS A 133 5.72 8.71 17.65
C HIS A 133 4.26 8.80 17.17
N ILE A 134 3.34 8.18 17.94
CA ILE A 134 1.90 8.17 17.62
C ILE A 134 1.33 9.57 17.82
N VAL A 135 1.65 10.20 18.95
CA VAL A 135 1.19 11.56 19.28
C VAL A 135 1.66 12.55 18.22
N SER A 136 2.93 12.49 17.84
CA SER A 136 3.49 13.35 16.78
C SER A 136 2.82 13.11 15.44
N GLY A 137 2.59 11.85 15.05
CA GLY A 137 1.95 11.50 13.78
C GLY A 137 0.50 11.99 13.70
N VAL A 138 -0.28 11.80 14.77
CA VAL A 138 -1.67 12.30 14.84
C VAL A 138 -1.71 13.82 14.79
N ALA A 139 -0.80 14.50 15.49
CA ALA A 139 -0.70 15.96 15.45
C ALA A 139 -0.43 16.47 14.03
N ILE A 140 0.47 15.83 13.29
CA ILE A 140 0.76 16.19 11.88
C ILE A 140 -0.48 15.99 11.00
N ASN A 141 -1.24 14.91 11.18
CA ASN A 141 -2.45 14.68 10.40
C ASN A 141 -3.49 15.79 10.61
N ILE A 142 -3.68 16.24 11.85
CA ILE A 142 -4.61 17.33 12.18
C ILE A 142 -4.10 18.67 11.64
N ILE A 143 -2.83 18.99 11.88
CA ILE A 143 -2.22 20.24 11.43
C ILE A 143 -2.22 20.33 9.90
N ALA A 144 -1.86 19.24 9.21
CA ALA A 144 -1.82 19.22 7.75
C ALA A 144 -3.20 19.47 7.13
N ALA A 145 -4.26 18.86 7.67
CA ALA A 145 -5.61 19.07 7.18
C ALA A 145 -6.03 20.55 7.31
N GLY A 146 -5.87 21.15 8.49
CA GLY A 146 -6.22 22.55 8.71
C GLY A 146 -5.33 23.52 7.94
N ALA A 147 -4.02 23.28 7.88
CA ALA A 147 -3.08 24.11 7.14
C ALA A 147 -3.36 24.11 5.64
N VAL A 148 -3.61 22.94 5.07
CA VAL A 148 -3.89 22.80 3.62
C VAL A 148 -5.20 23.45 3.25
N GLN A 149 -6.24 23.31 4.06
CA GLN A 149 -7.52 23.99 3.84
C GLN A 149 -7.35 25.52 3.85
N TYR A 150 -6.62 26.05 4.82
CA TYR A 150 -6.31 27.49 4.88
C TYR A 150 -5.47 27.96 3.69
N LEU A 151 -4.40 27.24 3.34
CA LEU A 151 -3.53 27.60 2.22
C LEU A 151 -4.26 27.49 0.87
N ALA A 152 -5.14 26.50 0.70
CA ALA A 152 -5.96 26.38 -0.50
C ALA A 152 -6.93 27.55 -0.66
N ALA A 153 -7.56 27.99 0.43
CA ALA A 153 -8.41 29.17 0.42
C ALA A 153 -7.63 30.42 0.01
N LEU A 154 -6.43 30.63 0.53
CA LEU A 154 -5.57 31.75 0.13
C LEU A 154 -5.11 31.68 -1.33
N ALA A 155 -4.73 30.48 -1.79
CA ALA A 155 -4.13 30.33 -3.11
C ALA A 155 -5.15 30.32 -4.26
N PHE A 156 -6.36 29.76 -4.04
CA PHE A 156 -7.26 29.42 -5.13
C PHE A 156 -8.63 30.12 -5.11
N SER A 157 -9.03 30.82 -4.02
CA SER A 157 -10.36 31.46 -3.95
C SER A 157 -10.58 32.58 -4.98
N GLY A 158 -9.51 33.22 -5.45
CA GLY A 158 -9.58 34.28 -6.46
C GLY A 158 -9.28 33.84 -7.89
N VAL A 159 -9.09 32.53 -8.11
CA VAL A 159 -8.65 31.98 -9.40
C VAL A 159 -9.80 31.29 -10.10
N GLN A 160 -9.98 31.54 -11.40
CA GLN A 160 -11.04 30.92 -12.20
C GLN A 160 -10.91 29.39 -12.21
N GLY A 161 -11.96 28.68 -11.85
CA GLY A 161 -11.97 27.22 -11.71
C GLY A 161 -11.37 26.71 -10.40
N GLY A 162 -10.87 27.59 -9.54
CA GLY A 162 -10.41 27.29 -8.19
C GLY A 162 -11.45 27.65 -7.13
N GLY A 163 -11.12 27.33 -5.87
CA GLY A 163 -11.99 27.62 -4.72
C GLY A 163 -11.30 27.23 -3.40
N GLN A 164 -12.03 27.34 -2.30
CA GLN A 164 -11.48 27.02 -0.97
C GLN A 164 -11.08 25.55 -0.82
N THR A 165 -11.72 24.66 -1.56
CA THR A 165 -11.55 23.21 -1.43
C THR A 165 -10.92 22.53 -2.66
N GLN A 166 -10.60 23.30 -3.70
CA GLN A 166 -10.00 22.75 -4.91
C GLN A 166 -9.14 23.76 -5.65
N SER A 167 -8.11 23.28 -6.35
CA SER A 167 -7.37 24.04 -7.34
C SER A 167 -8.11 24.08 -8.68
N PRO A 168 -7.79 25.01 -9.58
CA PRO A 168 -8.07 24.84 -11.00
C PRO A 168 -7.45 23.54 -11.53
N GLN A 169 -7.85 23.14 -12.76
CA GLN A 169 -7.25 21.98 -13.42
C GLN A 169 -5.75 22.20 -13.69
N ILE A 170 -4.99 21.15 -13.48
CA ILE A 170 -3.54 21.09 -13.72
C ILE A 170 -3.32 20.34 -15.03
N ASP A 171 -2.33 20.76 -15.81
CA ASP A 171 -1.93 20.07 -17.02
C ASP A 171 -1.52 18.63 -16.70
N ARG A 172 -1.84 17.72 -17.62
CA ARG A 172 -1.56 16.31 -17.43
C ARG A 172 -0.08 16.02 -17.57
N LEU A 173 0.42 15.15 -16.70
CA LEU A 173 1.74 14.55 -16.88
C LEU A 173 1.75 13.70 -18.15
N PRO A 174 2.90 13.63 -18.85
CA PRO A 174 3.04 12.76 -20.01
C PRO A 174 2.69 11.31 -19.69
N SER A 175 1.97 10.67 -20.61
CA SER A 175 1.71 9.23 -20.55
C SER A 175 2.41 8.53 -21.70
N ILE A 176 2.84 7.29 -21.47
CA ILE A 176 3.55 6.48 -22.46
C ILE A 176 2.61 5.37 -22.93
N THR A 177 2.48 5.24 -24.26
CA THR A 177 1.80 4.13 -24.90
C THR A 177 2.76 3.49 -25.91
N ILE A 178 2.94 2.18 -25.79
CA ILE A 178 3.72 1.40 -26.77
C ILE A 178 2.72 0.86 -27.81
N SER A 179 2.40 1.68 -28.82
CA SER A 179 1.36 1.39 -29.81
C SER A 179 1.58 0.07 -30.55
N GLY A 180 2.83 -0.30 -30.85
CA GLY A 180 3.16 -1.58 -31.49
C GLY A 180 2.79 -2.84 -30.68
N LEU A 181 2.57 -2.72 -29.36
CA LEU A 181 2.12 -3.80 -28.47
C LEU A 181 0.68 -3.62 -28.02
N SER A 182 0.19 -2.39 -27.88
CA SER A 182 -1.15 -2.08 -27.38
C SER A 182 -2.26 -2.68 -28.27
N ASP A 183 -2.13 -2.53 -29.60
CA ASP A 183 -3.18 -2.94 -30.55
C ASP A 183 -3.30 -4.46 -30.68
N PRO A 184 -2.21 -5.25 -30.88
CA PRO A 184 -2.29 -6.71 -30.87
C PRO A 184 -2.81 -7.28 -29.54
N LEU A 185 -2.43 -6.67 -28.41
CA LEU A 185 -2.94 -7.10 -27.10
C LEU A 185 -4.43 -6.80 -26.94
N SER A 186 -4.92 -5.70 -27.53
CA SER A 186 -6.36 -5.38 -27.58
C SER A 186 -7.14 -6.46 -28.34
N ASP A 187 -6.63 -6.89 -29.49
CA ASP A 187 -7.28 -7.92 -30.30
C ASP A 187 -7.35 -9.28 -29.60
N ILE A 188 -6.32 -9.61 -28.81
CA ILE A 188 -6.30 -10.84 -28.00
C ILE A 188 -7.27 -10.71 -26.81
N GLU A 189 -7.29 -9.57 -26.13
CA GLU A 189 -8.21 -9.30 -25.01
C GLU A 189 -9.68 -9.47 -25.43
N GLN A 190 -10.06 -8.93 -26.59
CA GLN A 190 -11.44 -9.01 -27.12
C GLN A 190 -11.89 -10.42 -27.51
N LYS A 191 -10.98 -11.38 -27.67
CA LYS A 191 -11.33 -12.78 -27.99
C LYS A 191 -11.84 -13.57 -26.79
N HIS A 192 -11.68 -13.05 -25.57
CA HIS A 192 -12.09 -13.68 -24.31
C HIS A 192 -11.62 -15.14 -24.13
N TRP A 193 -10.45 -15.49 -24.70
CA TRP A 193 -9.86 -16.80 -24.52
C TRP A 193 -9.45 -17.00 -23.07
N PHE A 194 -9.76 -18.17 -22.54
CA PHE A 194 -9.37 -18.52 -21.17
C PHE A 194 -7.87 -18.29 -20.95
N PHE A 195 -7.52 -17.61 -19.86
CA PHE A 195 -6.17 -17.28 -19.41
C PHE A 195 -5.35 -16.38 -20.39
N ILE A 196 -5.42 -16.64 -21.72
CA ILE A 196 -4.61 -15.89 -22.70
C ILE A 196 -5.05 -14.44 -22.80
N SER A 197 -6.38 -14.19 -22.83
CA SER A 197 -6.92 -12.84 -22.86
C SER A 197 -6.64 -12.08 -21.56
N ASP A 198 -6.64 -12.77 -20.43
CA ASP A 198 -6.36 -12.15 -19.12
C ASP A 198 -4.88 -11.74 -19.00
N VAL A 199 -3.96 -12.57 -19.52
CA VAL A 199 -2.54 -12.20 -19.67
C VAL A 199 -2.40 -11.00 -20.60
N ALA A 200 -3.13 -11.00 -21.72
CA ALA A 200 -3.10 -9.87 -22.65
C ALA A 200 -3.64 -8.59 -22.02
N SER A 201 -4.72 -8.67 -21.23
CA SER A 201 -5.28 -7.54 -20.47
C SER A 201 -4.27 -6.94 -19.49
N VAL A 202 -3.55 -7.78 -18.73
CA VAL A 202 -2.50 -7.33 -17.81
C VAL A 202 -1.37 -6.63 -18.56
N LEU A 203 -0.88 -7.25 -19.64
CA LEU A 203 0.21 -6.67 -20.44
C LEU A 203 -0.23 -5.37 -21.12
N ARG A 204 -1.46 -5.31 -21.65
CA ARG A 204 -2.03 -4.11 -22.25
C ARG A 204 -2.15 -2.97 -21.25
N ALA A 205 -2.60 -3.25 -20.01
CA ALA A 205 -2.67 -2.25 -18.95
C ALA A 205 -1.30 -1.64 -18.63
N LEU A 206 -0.21 -2.41 -18.76
CA LEU A 206 1.15 -1.96 -18.49
C LEU A 206 1.80 -1.21 -19.66
N VAL A 207 1.28 -1.33 -20.89
CA VAL A 207 1.87 -0.69 -22.07
C VAL A 207 1.03 0.43 -22.65
N THR A 208 -0.20 0.64 -22.16
CA THR A 208 -1.15 1.62 -22.71
C THR A 208 -1.43 2.74 -21.69
N ASN A 209 -1.18 3.99 -22.10
CA ASN A 209 -1.47 5.19 -21.30
C ASN A 209 -0.91 5.16 -19.87
N MET A 210 0.29 4.59 -19.68
CA MET A 210 0.97 4.62 -18.38
C MET A 210 1.47 6.03 -18.08
N SER A 211 0.99 6.64 -16.99
CA SER A 211 1.53 7.91 -16.51
C SER A 211 3.01 7.77 -16.16
N SER A 212 3.82 8.78 -16.55
CA SER A 212 5.25 8.84 -16.18
C SER A 212 5.44 8.67 -14.67
N LEU A 213 4.53 9.22 -13.85
CA LEU A 213 4.61 9.13 -12.40
C LEU A 213 4.34 7.70 -11.89
N THR A 214 3.50 6.91 -12.59
CA THR A 214 3.32 5.49 -12.29
C THR A 214 4.62 4.70 -12.51
N ILE A 215 5.33 5.00 -13.60
CA ILE A 215 6.63 4.36 -13.90
C ILE A 215 7.66 4.73 -12.83
N ILE A 216 7.72 6.01 -12.45
CA ILE A 216 8.59 6.47 -11.35
C ILE A 216 8.24 5.77 -10.03
N ALA A 217 6.95 5.62 -9.71
CA ALA A 217 6.51 4.92 -8.51
C ALA A 217 7.00 3.46 -8.50
N ILE A 218 6.84 2.72 -9.59
CA ILE A 218 7.35 1.34 -9.71
C ILE A 218 8.87 1.31 -9.56
N ALA A 219 9.58 2.25 -10.19
CA ALA A 219 11.03 2.36 -10.06
C ALA A 219 11.46 2.65 -8.61
N LEU A 220 10.69 3.44 -7.85
CA LEU A 220 10.94 3.72 -6.43
C LEU A 220 10.79 2.46 -5.56
N PHE A 221 9.89 1.53 -5.87
CA PHE A 221 9.82 0.24 -5.19
C PHE A 221 11.09 -0.58 -5.39
N VAL A 222 11.56 -0.66 -6.63
CA VAL A 222 12.81 -1.37 -6.98
C VAL A 222 14.02 -0.68 -6.34
N LEU A 223 14.09 0.65 -6.41
CA LEU A 223 15.16 1.44 -5.80
C LEU A 223 15.18 1.28 -4.27
N THR A 224 14.01 1.34 -3.61
CA THR A 224 13.89 1.11 -2.16
C THR A 224 14.38 -0.30 -1.79
N TRP A 225 13.95 -1.32 -2.53
CA TRP A 225 14.46 -2.67 -2.31
C TRP A 225 15.98 -2.74 -2.45
N TRP A 226 16.54 -2.17 -3.51
CA TRP A 226 17.98 -2.18 -3.73
C TRP A 226 18.73 -1.40 -2.64
N LEU A 227 18.31 -0.15 -2.34
CA LEU A 227 18.92 0.68 -1.31
C LEU A 227 18.89 0.02 0.08
N LEU A 228 17.73 -0.47 0.50
CA LEU A 228 17.58 -1.00 1.86
C LEU A 228 18.16 -2.40 2.03
N TRP A 229 18.19 -3.25 0.98
CA TRP A 229 18.64 -4.65 1.13
C TRP A 229 19.95 -4.99 0.48
N ARG A 230 20.48 -4.15 -0.43
CA ARG A 230 21.69 -4.44 -1.20
C ARG A 230 22.83 -3.45 -0.96
N THR A 231 22.64 -2.39 -0.15
CA THR A 231 23.68 -1.39 0.12
C THR A 231 24.10 -1.33 1.58
N ALA A 232 25.31 -0.81 1.84
CA ALA A 232 25.80 -0.56 3.19
C ALA A 232 24.95 0.48 3.94
N PHE A 233 24.38 1.46 3.21
CA PHE A 233 23.46 2.43 3.77
C PHE A 233 22.22 1.74 4.35
N GLY A 234 21.57 0.87 3.59
CA GLY A 234 20.39 0.14 4.02
C GLY A 234 20.67 -0.83 5.16
N LEU A 235 21.86 -1.45 5.17
CA LEU A 235 22.28 -2.30 6.28
C LEU A 235 22.33 -1.48 7.58
N ARG A 236 22.99 -0.32 7.58
CA ARG A 236 23.10 0.58 8.73
C ARG A 236 21.73 1.11 9.16
N LEU A 237 20.88 1.53 8.22
CA LEU A 237 19.52 1.99 8.51
C LEU A 237 18.70 0.91 9.23
N ARG A 238 18.70 -0.33 8.73
CA ARG A 238 18.00 -1.46 9.35
C ARG A 238 18.60 -1.86 10.70
N SER A 239 19.93 -1.78 10.88
CA SER A 239 20.55 -2.05 12.17
C SER A 239 20.12 -1.04 13.23
N VAL A 240 19.92 0.23 12.85
CA VAL A 240 19.36 1.28 13.73
C VAL A 240 17.93 0.95 14.16
N GLY A 241 17.11 0.35 13.29
CA GLY A 241 15.75 -0.07 13.64
C GLY A 241 15.67 -1.37 14.45
N GLU A 242 16.69 -2.24 14.35
CA GLU A 242 16.73 -3.49 15.14
C GLU A 242 17.35 -3.27 16.53
N SER A 243 18.49 -2.60 16.60
CA SER A 243 19.20 -2.32 17.86
C SER A 243 20.01 -1.02 17.74
N PRO A 244 19.42 0.14 18.09
CA PRO A 244 20.11 1.43 18.00
C PRO A 244 21.39 1.47 18.84
N ALA A 245 21.39 0.92 20.06
CA ALA A 245 22.55 0.89 20.94
C ALA A 245 23.71 0.05 20.36
N ALA A 246 23.42 -1.12 19.79
CA ALA A 246 24.43 -1.93 19.10
C ALA A 246 24.95 -1.25 17.82
N ALA A 247 24.08 -0.56 17.08
CA ALA A 247 24.49 0.21 15.90
C ALA A 247 25.42 1.39 16.29
N GLU A 248 25.11 2.09 17.40
CA GLU A 248 25.93 3.17 17.94
C GLU A 248 27.32 2.67 18.37
N SER A 249 27.43 1.55 19.07
CA SER A 249 28.69 0.98 19.49
C SER A 249 29.63 0.58 18.34
N LEU A 250 29.04 0.31 17.16
CA LEU A 250 29.74 0.08 15.89
C LEU A 250 30.00 1.36 15.08
N GLY A 251 29.82 2.55 15.68
CA GLY A 251 30.08 3.85 15.08
C GLY A 251 29.01 4.36 14.11
N VAL A 252 27.81 3.77 14.08
CA VAL A 252 26.72 4.26 13.26
C VAL A 252 26.05 5.46 13.95
N ASN A 253 25.92 6.59 13.24
CA ASN A 253 25.20 7.75 13.76
C ASN A 253 23.67 7.52 13.67
N VAL A 254 23.08 7.04 14.76
CA VAL A 254 21.66 6.67 14.86
C VAL A 254 20.73 7.82 14.51
N TYR A 255 20.97 9.03 15.06
CA TYR A 255 20.16 10.20 14.77
C TYR A 255 20.11 10.52 13.27
N ARG A 256 21.27 10.53 12.61
CA ARG A 256 21.35 10.83 11.17
C ARG A 256 20.51 9.87 10.32
N TYR A 257 20.60 8.56 10.61
CA TYR A 257 19.84 7.55 9.86
C TYR A 257 18.34 7.65 10.10
N LYS A 258 17.92 7.89 11.37
CA LYS A 258 16.52 8.11 11.71
C LYS A 258 15.97 9.37 11.00
N PHE A 259 16.68 10.50 11.06
CA PHE A 259 16.28 11.74 10.38
C PHE A 259 16.11 11.54 8.87
N ILE A 260 17.10 10.96 8.19
CA ILE A 260 17.05 10.69 6.75
C ILE A 260 15.83 9.80 6.43
N ALA A 261 15.62 8.74 7.19
CA ALA A 261 14.52 7.81 6.96
C ALA A 261 13.15 8.48 7.07
N VAL A 262 12.94 9.33 8.08
CA VAL A 262 11.66 9.99 8.32
C VAL A 262 11.41 11.11 7.30
N ILE A 263 12.44 11.85 6.88
CA ILE A 263 12.32 12.86 5.82
C ILE A 263 11.98 12.20 4.48
N VAL A 264 12.67 11.11 4.13
CA VAL A 264 12.35 10.31 2.92
C VAL A 264 10.94 9.73 3.01
N SER A 265 10.54 9.26 4.18
CA SER A 265 9.17 8.80 4.45
C SER A 265 8.13 9.87 4.12
N GLY A 266 8.35 11.10 4.61
CA GLY A 266 7.47 12.22 4.32
C GLY A 266 7.46 12.58 2.83
N GLY A 267 8.62 12.57 2.17
CA GLY A 267 8.72 12.84 0.73
C GLY A 267 7.97 11.82 -0.13
N LEU A 268 8.05 10.53 0.22
CA LEU A 268 7.32 9.46 -0.46
C LEU A 268 5.81 9.56 -0.22
N ALA A 269 5.38 9.86 1.02
CA ALA A 269 3.99 10.12 1.34
C ALA A 269 3.48 11.38 0.61
N GLY A 270 4.27 12.45 0.55
CA GLY A 270 3.95 13.64 -0.24
C GLY A 270 3.79 13.33 -1.73
N LEU A 271 4.69 12.51 -2.29
CA LEU A 271 4.59 12.04 -3.68
C LEU A 271 3.31 11.21 -3.91
N ALA A 272 2.90 10.40 -2.93
CA ALA A 272 1.63 9.66 -2.97
C ALA A 272 0.43 10.63 -3.08
N GLY A 273 0.44 11.71 -2.30
CA GLY A 273 -0.53 12.80 -2.41
C GLY A 273 -0.47 13.50 -3.77
N GLY A 274 0.75 13.80 -4.23
CA GLY A 274 0.99 14.38 -5.56
C GLY A 274 0.44 13.52 -6.69
N PHE A 275 0.55 12.20 -6.59
CA PHE A 275 -0.04 11.28 -7.56
C PHE A 275 -1.57 11.41 -7.64
N LEU A 276 -2.24 11.54 -6.49
CA LEU A 276 -3.70 11.76 -6.46
C LEU A 276 -4.10 13.06 -7.17
N ALA A 277 -3.35 14.13 -6.93
CA ALA A 277 -3.65 15.43 -7.53
C ALA A 277 -3.29 15.50 -9.01
N LEU A 278 -2.16 14.92 -9.45
CA LEU A 278 -1.62 15.10 -10.81
C LEU A 278 -2.03 14.01 -11.79
N VAL A 279 -2.38 12.80 -11.30
CA VAL A 279 -2.69 11.65 -12.17
C VAL A 279 -4.13 11.21 -12.00
N ALA A 280 -4.63 11.09 -10.76
CA ALA A 280 -5.97 10.59 -10.53
C ALA A 280 -7.05 11.66 -10.77
N ALA A 281 -6.83 12.91 -10.33
CA ALA A 281 -7.84 13.97 -10.38
C ALA A 281 -7.51 15.13 -11.33
N ASN A 282 -6.24 15.32 -11.71
CA ASN A 282 -5.71 16.50 -12.41
C ASN A 282 -6.07 17.83 -11.71
N ALA A 283 -6.25 17.80 -10.41
CA ALA A 283 -6.53 18.96 -9.56
C ALA A 283 -6.26 18.56 -8.10
N PHE A 284 -5.90 19.52 -7.28
CA PHE A 284 -6.02 19.39 -5.84
C PHE A 284 -7.50 19.44 -5.44
N ARG A 285 -7.91 18.56 -4.56
CA ARG A 285 -9.21 18.58 -3.89
C ARG A 285 -9.04 18.28 -2.42
N ASP A 286 -9.71 19.04 -1.57
CA ASP A 286 -9.71 18.78 -0.14
C ASP A 286 -10.29 17.38 0.16
N GLY A 287 -9.66 16.67 1.09
CA GLY A 287 -10.06 15.31 1.46
C GLY A 287 -9.76 14.21 0.43
N GLN A 288 -9.10 14.50 -0.70
CA GLN A 288 -8.88 13.48 -1.77
C GLN A 288 -7.96 12.31 -1.36
N THR A 289 -7.20 12.43 -0.28
CA THR A 289 -6.38 11.34 0.25
C THR A 289 -7.23 10.19 0.78
N GLY A 290 -8.39 10.50 1.39
CA GLY A 290 -9.42 9.55 1.79
C GLY A 290 -8.90 8.41 2.68
N GLY A 291 -7.91 8.68 3.55
CA GLY A 291 -7.32 7.68 4.44
C GLY A 291 -6.32 6.73 3.78
N ARG A 292 -5.90 6.99 2.52
CA ARG A 292 -4.95 6.12 1.79
C ARG A 292 -3.58 6.03 2.46
N GLY A 293 -3.17 7.02 3.25
CA GLY A 293 -1.98 6.96 4.09
C GLY A 293 -2.07 5.85 5.14
N TYR A 294 -3.22 5.72 5.80
CA TYR A 294 -3.46 4.63 6.76
C TYR A 294 -3.57 3.27 6.09
N ILE A 295 -4.18 3.19 4.90
CA ILE A 295 -4.23 1.96 4.11
C ILE A 295 -2.81 1.57 3.66
N GLY A 296 -1.97 2.54 3.31
CA GLY A 296 -0.55 2.32 3.00
C GLY A 296 0.23 1.75 4.17
N LEU A 297 -0.01 2.27 5.39
CA LEU A 297 0.56 1.71 6.61
C LEU A 297 0.11 0.26 6.83
N ALA A 298 -1.18 -0.03 6.68
CA ALA A 298 -1.72 -1.38 6.76
C ALA A 298 -1.08 -2.31 5.71
N ALA A 299 -0.98 -1.86 4.45
CA ALA A 299 -0.34 -2.63 3.37
C ALA A 299 1.14 -2.94 3.68
N MET A 300 1.86 -2.01 4.32
CA MET A 300 3.24 -2.21 4.76
C MET A 300 3.33 -3.29 5.86
N ILE A 301 2.47 -3.22 6.85
CA ILE A 301 2.40 -4.21 7.94
C ILE A 301 2.12 -5.61 7.37
N PHE A 302 1.10 -5.75 6.50
CA PHE A 302 0.79 -7.01 5.81
C PHE A 302 1.93 -7.49 4.94
N GLY A 303 2.62 -6.56 4.30
CA GLY A 303 3.84 -6.81 3.53
C GLY A 303 5.05 -7.22 4.39
N ASN A 304 4.87 -7.31 5.72
CA ASN A 304 5.90 -7.69 6.69
C ASN A 304 7.15 -6.81 6.58
N TRP A 305 6.95 -5.51 6.45
CA TRP A 305 8.01 -4.50 6.28
C TRP A 305 8.98 -4.84 5.13
N ARG A 306 8.46 -5.39 4.02
CA ARG A 306 9.23 -5.69 2.80
C ARG A 306 8.59 -5.03 1.59
N PRO A 307 9.36 -4.43 0.67
CA PRO A 307 8.81 -3.74 -0.50
C PRO A 307 7.93 -4.63 -1.38
N GLY A 308 8.30 -5.89 -1.60
CA GLY A 308 7.51 -6.81 -2.41
C GLY A 308 6.16 -7.18 -1.78
N GLY A 309 6.14 -7.40 -0.45
CA GLY A 309 4.90 -7.64 0.28
C GLY A 309 4.00 -6.41 0.32
N LEU A 310 4.59 -5.23 0.53
CA LEU A 310 3.87 -3.96 0.44
C LEU A 310 3.27 -3.74 -0.95
N PHE A 311 4.02 -4.02 -2.03
CA PHE A 311 3.52 -3.91 -3.39
C PHE A 311 2.29 -4.80 -3.61
N ALA A 312 2.36 -6.05 -3.17
CA ALA A 312 1.22 -6.98 -3.25
C ALA A 312 0.01 -6.48 -2.43
N GLY A 313 0.23 -6.01 -1.20
CA GLY A 313 -0.83 -5.44 -0.35
C GLY A 313 -1.46 -4.19 -0.97
N ALA A 314 -0.64 -3.26 -1.46
CA ALA A 314 -1.13 -2.05 -2.12
C ALA A 314 -1.93 -2.36 -3.40
N THR A 315 -1.48 -3.35 -4.19
CA THR A 315 -2.21 -3.81 -5.38
C THR A 315 -3.54 -4.45 -5.00
N LEU A 316 -3.59 -5.26 -3.94
CA LEU A 316 -4.83 -5.87 -3.45
C LEU A 316 -5.85 -4.78 -3.03
N PHE A 317 -5.42 -3.80 -2.22
CA PHE A 317 -6.29 -2.70 -1.81
C PHE A 317 -6.72 -1.81 -2.99
N GLY A 318 -5.80 -1.52 -3.90
CA GLY A 318 -6.12 -0.79 -5.12
C GLY A 318 -7.10 -1.53 -6.01
N TYR A 319 -6.98 -2.85 -6.11
CA TYR A 319 -7.90 -3.68 -6.87
C TYR A 319 -9.31 -3.68 -6.26
N THR A 320 -9.43 -3.89 -4.95
CA THR A 320 -10.75 -3.87 -4.28
C THR A 320 -11.43 -2.50 -4.33
N ASP A 321 -10.68 -1.39 -4.24
CA ASP A 321 -11.22 -0.04 -4.43
C ASP A 321 -11.68 0.20 -5.87
N THR A 322 -10.94 -0.31 -6.85
CA THR A 322 -11.28 -0.19 -8.28
C THR A 322 -12.53 -0.98 -8.64
N LEU A 323 -12.68 -2.20 -8.16
CA LEU A 323 -13.86 -3.02 -8.44
C LEU A 323 -15.13 -2.34 -7.96
N ARG A 324 -15.10 -1.76 -6.77
CA ARG A 324 -16.19 -0.95 -6.24
C ARG A 324 -16.54 0.23 -7.14
N LEU A 325 -15.54 0.92 -7.69
CA LEU A 325 -15.76 2.13 -8.48
C LEU A 325 -16.19 1.86 -9.94
N ARG A 326 -15.80 0.72 -10.51
CA ARG A 326 -16.07 0.39 -11.92
C ARG A 326 -17.25 -0.55 -12.11
N GLY A 327 -17.29 -1.64 -11.38
CA GLY A 327 -18.27 -2.70 -11.56
C GLY A 327 -19.42 -2.67 -10.54
N GLY A 328 -19.35 -1.77 -9.54
CA GLY A 328 -20.41 -1.64 -8.53
C GLY A 328 -20.71 -2.94 -7.79
N GLY A 329 -21.99 -3.15 -7.49
CA GLY A 329 -22.46 -4.30 -6.71
C GLY A 329 -22.29 -5.65 -7.41
N GLU A 330 -22.41 -5.70 -8.75
CA GLU A 330 -22.28 -6.93 -9.54
C GLU A 330 -20.86 -7.53 -9.45
N THR A 331 -19.84 -6.69 -9.63
CA THR A 331 -18.43 -7.15 -9.56
C THR A 331 -18.04 -7.56 -8.14
N VAL A 332 -18.54 -6.86 -7.11
CA VAL A 332 -18.34 -7.24 -5.72
C VAL A 332 -19.08 -8.55 -5.40
N HIS A 333 -20.28 -8.73 -5.95
CA HIS A 333 -21.02 -9.99 -5.84
C HIS A 333 -20.23 -11.17 -6.41
N ALA A 334 -19.65 -11.04 -7.61
CA ALA A 334 -18.78 -12.08 -8.18
C ALA A 334 -17.60 -12.47 -7.26
N LEU A 335 -17.00 -11.51 -6.53
CA LEU A 335 -15.95 -11.78 -5.56
C LEU A 335 -16.41 -12.61 -4.35
N LEU A 336 -17.70 -12.59 -3.99
CA LEU A 336 -18.22 -13.43 -2.90
C LEU A 336 -18.01 -14.91 -3.20
N LEU A 337 -18.16 -15.32 -4.47
CA LEU A 337 -17.89 -16.72 -4.87
C LEU A 337 -16.43 -17.07 -4.59
N LEU A 338 -15.48 -16.20 -4.94
CA LEU A 338 -14.06 -16.41 -4.65
C LEU A 338 -13.80 -16.54 -3.14
N VAL A 339 -14.38 -15.64 -2.34
CA VAL A 339 -14.25 -15.65 -0.87
C VAL A 339 -14.87 -16.92 -0.28
N ALA A 340 -16.05 -17.33 -0.75
CA ALA A 340 -16.70 -18.55 -0.31
C ALA A 340 -15.84 -19.79 -0.58
N VAL A 341 -15.33 -19.94 -1.81
CA VAL A 341 -14.43 -21.05 -2.19
C VAL A 341 -13.16 -21.04 -1.35
N PHE A 342 -12.54 -19.86 -1.15
CA PHE A 342 -11.35 -19.73 -0.31
C PHE A 342 -11.61 -20.14 1.14
N LEU A 343 -12.71 -19.72 1.74
CA LEU A 343 -13.09 -20.08 3.11
C LEU A 343 -13.35 -21.58 3.25
N VAL A 344 -13.99 -22.21 2.27
CA VAL A 344 -14.21 -23.67 2.27
C VAL A 344 -12.88 -24.40 2.15
N MET A 345 -11.98 -23.98 1.26
CA MET A 345 -10.65 -24.57 1.16
C MET A 345 -9.84 -24.40 2.45
N LEU A 346 -9.94 -23.24 3.08
CA LEU A 346 -9.30 -22.96 4.37
C LEU A 346 -9.87 -23.85 5.49
N ALA A 347 -11.19 -24.06 5.51
CA ALA A 347 -11.83 -24.94 6.46
C ALA A 347 -11.34 -26.39 6.31
N ILE A 348 -11.25 -26.90 5.07
CA ILE A 348 -10.73 -28.24 4.78
C ILE A 348 -9.27 -28.36 5.22
N TRP A 349 -8.44 -27.36 4.92
CA TRP A 349 -7.03 -27.35 5.31
C TRP A 349 -6.86 -27.33 6.84
N GLN A 350 -7.59 -26.46 7.55
CA GLN A 350 -7.55 -26.38 9.01
C GLN A 350 -8.06 -27.65 9.68
N PHE A 351 -9.10 -28.28 9.11
CA PHE A 351 -9.60 -29.55 9.60
C PHE A 351 -8.53 -30.66 9.54
N ARG A 352 -7.75 -30.71 8.45
CA ARG A 352 -6.62 -31.66 8.31
C ARG A 352 -5.47 -31.36 9.29
N GLN A 353 -5.32 -30.12 9.72
CA GLN A 353 -4.30 -29.69 10.71
C GLN A 353 -4.76 -29.82 12.17
N HIS A 354 -5.87 -30.51 12.44
CA HIS A 354 -6.48 -30.71 13.76
C HIS A 354 -7.06 -29.43 14.41
N GLY A 355 -7.24 -28.34 13.67
CA GLY A 355 -7.86 -27.09 14.12
C GLY A 355 -9.39 -27.10 14.02
N ARG A 356 -10.09 -28.03 14.70
CA ARG A 356 -11.55 -28.24 14.53
C ARG A 356 -12.39 -26.99 14.72
N ARG A 357 -12.09 -26.14 15.73
CA ARG A 357 -12.86 -24.90 16.00
C ARG A 357 -12.69 -23.87 14.87
N SER A 358 -11.47 -23.59 14.45
CA SER A 358 -11.19 -22.66 13.35
C SER A 358 -11.70 -23.18 12.01
N ALA A 359 -11.64 -24.50 11.78
CA ALA A 359 -12.23 -25.12 10.59
C ALA A 359 -13.76 -24.95 10.56
N LEU A 360 -14.43 -25.11 11.70
CA LEU A 360 -15.88 -24.91 11.80
C LEU A 360 -16.26 -23.44 11.53
N ILE A 361 -15.53 -22.50 12.12
CA ILE A 361 -15.76 -21.06 11.88
C ILE A 361 -15.59 -20.73 10.39
N ALA A 362 -14.50 -21.17 9.77
CA ALA A 362 -14.25 -20.93 8.36
C ALA A 362 -15.33 -21.58 7.47
N ALA A 363 -15.80 -22.81 7.81
CA ALA A 363 -16.86 -23.47 7.09
C ALA A 363 -18.20 -22.73 7.19
N VAL A 364 -18.59 -22.30 8.41
CA VAL A 364 -19.83 -21.54 8.62
C VAL A 364 -19.79 -20.22 7.85
N LEU A 365 -18.68 -19.48 7.95
CA LEU A 365 -18.52 -18.23 7.19
C LEU A 365 -18.56 -18.48 5.67
N GLY A 366 -17.91 -19.54 5.19
CA GLY A 366 -17.95 -19.94 3.79
C GLY A 366 -19.38 -20.26 3.29
N ILE A 367 -20.15 -20.98 4.10
CA ILE A 367 -21.56 -21.31 3.79
C ILE A 367 -22.42 -20.03 3.78
N VAL A 368 -22.23 -19.13 4.75
CA VAL A 368 -22.97 -17.86 4.80
C VAL A 368 -22.67 -17.00 3.56
N VAL A 369 -21.39 -16.85 3.20
CA VAL A 369 -20.99 -16.09 2.02
C VAL A 369 -21.51 -16.74 0.73
N ALA A 370 -21.44 -18.07 0.62
CA ALA A 370 -22.03 -18.80 -0.52
C ALA A 370 -23.55 -18.62 -0.56
N GLY A 371 -24.22 -18.64 0.59
CA GLY A 371 -25.65 -18.37 0.68
C GLY A 371 -26.03 -16.97 0.20
N ILE A 372 -25.26 -15.95 0.58
CA ILE A 372 -25.45 -14.57 0.09
C ILE A 372 -25.28 -14.54 -1.43
N TYR A 373 -24.23 -15.17 -1.96
CA TYR A 373 -24.00 -15.24 -3.41
C TYR A 373 -25.16 -15.91 -4.17
N LEU A 374 -25.71 -17.00 -3.63
CA LEU A 374 -26.79 -17.75 -4.30
C LEU A 374 -28.18 -17.12 -4.17
N LEU A 375 -28.40 -16.27 -3.16
CA LEU A 375 -29.70 -15.65 -2.84
C LEU A 375 -29.81 -14.20 -3.29
N SER A 376 -28.72 -13.59 -3.78
CA SER A 376 -28.71 -12.23 -4.31
C SER A 376 -28.11 -12.21 -5.71
N ASP A 377 -28.58 -11.31 -6.56
CA ASP A 377 -28.03 -11.11 -7.90
C ASP A 377 -26.94 -10.02 -7.91
N GLU A 378 -27.01 -9.09 -6.96
CA GLU A 378 -26.03 -8.01 -6.79
C GLU A 378 -25.88 -7.61 -5.30
N ILE A 379 -24.80 -6.94 -4.98
CA ILE A 379 -24.58 -6.33 -3.67
C ILE A 379 -25.00 -4.86 -3.73
N PRO A 380 -25.81 -4.36 -2.77
CA PRO A 380 -26.12 -2.94 -2.68
C PRO A 380 -24.84 -2.08 -2.68
N ASN A 381 -24.86 -0.97 -3.42
CA ASN A 381 -23.67 -0.11 -3.57
C ASN A 381 -23.13 0.42 -2.22
N GLU A 382 -24.01 0.60 -1.24
CA GLU A 382 -23.65 1.00 0.12
C GLU A 382 -22.74 -0.05 0.78
N LEU A 383 -23.07 -1.32 0.64
CA LEU A 383 -22.27 -2.44 1.15
C LEU A 383 -21.00 -2.66 0.30
N ALA A 384 -21.07 -2.45 -1.01
CA ALA A 384 -19.90 -2.51 -1.89
C ALA A 384 -18.82 -1.50 -1.46
N THR A 385 -19.20 -0.35 -0.88
CA THR A 385 -18.23 0.62 -0.34
C THR A 385 -17.42 0.08 0.84
N MET A 386 -17.87 -0.96 1.52
CA MET A 386 -17.15 -1.59 2.63
C MET A 386 -16.08 -2.60 2.18
N THR A 387 -16.03 -2.95 0.89
CA THR A 387 -15.12 -3.99 0.35
C THR A 387 -13.65 -3.80 0.76
N PRO A 388 -13.02 -2.61 0.67
CA PRO A 388 -11.64 -2.42 1.08
C PRO A 388 -11.42 -2.68 2.59
N TYR A 389 -12.38 -2.31 3.42
CA TYR A 389 -12.31 -2.52 4.88
C TYR A 389 -12.48 -4.00 5.24
N VAL A 390 -13.42 -4.69 4.61
CA VAL A 390 -13.62 -6.15 4.78
C VAL A 390 -12.38 -6.89 4.31
N THR A 391 -11.81 -6.51 3.16
CA THR A 391 -10.55 -7.08 2.66
C THR A 391 -9.42 -6.89 3.68
N THR A 392 -9.32 -5.71 4.29
CA THR A 392 -8.34 -5.42 5.35
C THR A 392 -8.48 -6.37 6.53
N LEU A 393 -9.70 -6.57 7.01
CA LEU A 393 -9.99 -7.48 8.14
C LEU A 393 -9.66 -8.94 7.78
N LEU A 394 -10.01 -9.39 6.58
CA LEU A 394 -9.69 -10.74 6.11
C LEU A 394 -8.17 -10.97 6.00
N VAL A 395 -7.44 -10.01 5.44
CA VAL A 395 -5.98 -10.08 5.34
C VAL A 395 -5.35 -10.09 6.73
N LEU A 396 -5.81 -9.27 7.66
CA LEU A 396 -5.38 -9.29 9.06
C LEU A 396 -5.61 -10.66 9.71
N ALA A 397 -6.79 -11.22 9.55
CA ALA A 397 -7.13 -12.49 10.16
C ALA A 397 -6.23 -13.65 9.66
N VAL A 398 -5.83 -13.61 8.39
CA VAL A 398 -5.03 -14.68 7.77
C VAL A 398 -3.52 -14.49 7.98
N PHE A 399 -3.01 -13.27 7.86
CA PHE A 399 -1.56 -13.01 7.80
C PHE A 399 -0.95 -12.46 9.08
N SER A 400 -1.73 -12.10 10.11
CA SER A 400 -1.23 -11.46 11.35
C SER A 400 -0.29 -12.33 12.20
N GLN A 401 -0.26 -13.64 11.99
CA GLN A 401 0.41 -14.58 12.90
C GLN A 401 1.94 -14.62 12.81
N ASN A 402 2.57 -14.03 11.79
CA ASN A 402 4.01 -14.11 11.53
C ASN A 402 4.67 -12.75 11.23
N LEU A 403 4.13 -11.67 11.78
CA LEU A 403 4.66 -10.33 11.56
C LEU A 403 6.02 -10.15 12.26
N ARG A 404 6.99 -9.54 11.56
CA ARG A 404 8.33 -9.24 12.06
C ARG A 404 8.61 -7.74 11.96
N MET A 405 8.04 -7.00 12.89
CA MET A 405 8.34 -5.60 13.10
C MET A 405 9.80 -5.42 13.52
N PRO A 406 10.49 -4.34 13.13
CA PRO A 406 11.82 -4.02 13.67
C PRO A 406 11.78 -3.92 15.19
N ALA A 407 12.78 -4.49 15.88
CA ALA A 407 12.72 -4.70 17.34
C ALA A 407 12.75 -3.40 18.16
N ALA A 408 13.31 -2.32 17.61
CA ALA A 408 13.35 -1.01 18.26
C ALA A 408 12.34 -0.02 17.64
N ASP A 409 11.36 -0.51 16.85
CA ASP A 409 10.35 0.36 16.26
C ASP A 409 9.44 0.97 17.34
N GLY A 410 9.20 2.26 17.23
CA GLY A 410 8.43 3.03 18.21
C GLY A 410 9.17 3.36 19.51
N LYS A 411 10.40 2.86 19.71
CA LYS A 411 11.17 3.14 20.93
C LYS A 411 11.97 4.45 20.81
N ILE A 412 11.82 5.29 21.84
CA ILE A 412 12.59 6.52 21.96
C ILE A 412 14.06 6.15 22.20
N TYR A 413 14.93 6.65 21.35
CA TYR A 413 16.38 6.47 21.49
C TYR A 413 17.04 7.71 22.08
N ARG A 414 17.90 7.51 23.07
CA ARG A 414 18.77 8.56 23.61
C ARG A 414 20.23 8.10 23.55
N LYS A 415 21.12 8.96 23.09
CA LYS A 415 22.54 8.66 22.98
C LYS A 415 23.12 8.30 24.35
N GLY A 416 23.89 7.18 24.43
CA GLY A 416 24.51 6.72 25.67
C GLY A 416 23.53 6.02 26.65
N SER A 417 22.26 5.83 26.32
CA SER A 417 21.41 4.95 27.11
C SER A 417 21.75 3.50 26.76
N ALA A 418 22.40 2.80 27.65
CA ALA A 418 22.47 1.33 27.61
C ALA A 418 21.00 0.84 27.65
N GLY A 419 20.54 0.15 26.58
CA GLY A 419 19.19 -0.36 26.45
C GLY A 419 18.86 -1.47 27.45
#